data_31b7f58ac1a8632a5dac9ff513d6aeef
#
_entry.id   31b7f58ac1a8632a5dac9ff513d6aeef
#
_cell.length_a   1.000
_cell.length_b   1.000
_cell.length_c   1.000
_cell.angle_alpha   90.00
_cell.angle_beta   90.00
_cell.angle_gamma   90.00
#
_symmetry.space_group_name_H-M   'P 1'
#
loop_
_entity.id
_entity.type
_entity.pdbx_description
1 polymer ?
#
loop_
_entity_poly.entity_id
_entity_poly.type
_entity_poly.pdbx_seq_one_letter_code
_entity_poly.pdbx_strand_id
1 'polypeptide(L)'
;GSEMCIRDRFEDIPESLKDKRCMEVDRTPAENLAYQVGWTTLVLKWENDEQAGLPVKTPSDGFKWNQLGELYQWFTNTYANLSLKELMGMLDDNIQKIFTMIDSMTEEELFLPHKRKWADEATKTAVWEVYKFIHVNTVAPFGTFRTKIRKWKKLLL
;
A
#
# COMPACT_ATOMS: atom_id res chain seq x y z
N GLY A 1 11.07 2.47 -13.84
CA GLY A 1 11.22 2.11 -12.49
C GLY A 1 10.29 1.05 -11.97
N SER A 2 9.97 1.13 -10.70
CA SER A 2 9.11 0.16 -10.02
C SER A 2 7.68 0.14 -10.54
N GLU A 3 7.17 1.28 -10.99
CA GLU A 3 5.81 1.42 -11.51
C GLU A 3 5.61 0.61 -12.79
N MET A 4 6.55 0.69 -13.72
CA MET A 4 6.51 -0.12 -14.95
C MET A 4 6.51 -1.60 -14.61
N CYS A 5 7.28 -2.00 -13.62
CA CYS A 5 7.30 -3.39 -13.18
C CYS A 5 5.95 -3.86 -12.63
N ILE A 6 5.18 -2.99 -11.96
CA ILE A 6 3.85 -3.33 -11.45
C ILE A 6 2.88 -3.52 -12.61
N ARG A 7 2.81 -2.57 -13.56
CA ARG A 7 1.94 -2.69 -14.74
C ARG A 7 2.24 -3.94 -15.53
N ASP A 8 3.51 -4.19 -15.86
CA ASP A 8 3.94 -5.35 -16.63
C ASP A 8 3.49 -6.67 -16.01
N ARG A 9 3.30 -6.70 -14.70
CA ARG A 9 2.88 -7.91 -14.00
C ARG A 9 1.38 -8.18 -14.06
N PHE A 10 0.57 -7.13 -14.24
CA PHE A 10 -0.89 -7.26 -14.21
C PHE A 10 -1.54 -7.04 -15.58
N GLU A 11 -0.89 -6.37 -16.53
CA GLU A 11 -1.46 -6.03 -17.82
C GLU A 11 -1.88 -7.23 -18.64
N ASP A 12 -1.18 -8.34 -18.54
CA ASP A 12 -1.46 -9.58 -19.27
C ASP A 12 -2.47 -10.48 -18.57
N ILE A 13 -3.01 -10.08 -17.43
CA ILE A 13 -4.04 -10.84 -16.73
C ILE A 13 -5.42 -10.41 -17.27
N PRO A 14 -6.22 -11.35 -17.83
CA PRO A 14 -7.57 -11.03 -18.25
C PRO A 14 -8.42 -10.55 -17.07
N GLU A 15 -9.25 -9.54 -17.29
CA GLU A 15 -10.14 -9.02 -16.24
C GLU A 15 -11.08 -10.10 -15.69
N SER A 16 -11.46 -11.07 -16.52
CA SER A 16 -12.30 -12.20 -16.09
C SER A 16 -11.62 -13.07 -15.01
N LEU A 17 -10.31 -12.97 -14.87
CA LEU A 17 -9.53 -13.75 -13.89
C LEU A 17 -9.09 -12.94 -12.67
N LYS A 18 -9.54 -11.69 -12.57
CA LYS A 18 -9.07 -10.80 -11.48
C LYS A 18 -9.34 -11.35 -10.08
N ASP A 19 -10.42 -12.11 -9.91
CA ASP A 19 -10.82 -12.69 -8.63
C ASP A 19 -10.60 -14.22 -8.58
N LYS A 20 -9.85 -14.76 -9.53
CA LYS A 20 -9.57 -16.19 -9.57
C LYS A 20 -8.59 -16.58 -8.46
N ARG A 21 -9.07 -17.41 -7.54
CA ARG A 21 -8.26 -17.89 -6.42
C ARG A 21 -7.44 -19.11 -6.82
N CYS A 22 -6.21 -19.14 -6.32
CA CYS A 22 -5.29 -20.25 -6.44
C CYS A 22 -4.93 -20.70 -5.03
N MET A 23 -5.00 -22.01 -4.74
CA MET A 23 -4.78 -22.51 -3.38
C MET A 23 -3.35 -22.25 -2.88
N GLU A 24 -2.38 -22.22 -3.78
CA GLU A 24 -0.97 -22.04 -3.46
C GLU A 24 -0.60 -20.57 -3.23
N VAL A 25 -1.52 -19.64 -3.49
CA VAL A 25 -1.32 -18.19 -3.31
C VAL A 25 -2.50 -17.63 -2.55
N ASP A 26 -2.23 -16.95 -1.46
CA ASP A 26 -3.26 -16.45 -0.54
C ASP A 26 -3.99 -15.19 -1.04
N ARG A 27 -3.67 -14.71 -2.23
CA ARG A 27 -4.27 -13.48 -2.81
C ARG A 27 -4.63 -13.67 -4.26
N THR A 28 -5.80 -13.15 -4.65
CA THR A 28 -6.16 -13.00 -6.06
C THR A 28 -5.42 -11.80 -6.66
N PRO A 29 -5.38 -11.67 -7.99
CA PRO A 29 -4.81 -10.45 -8.60
C PRO A 29 -5.45 -9.15 -8.09
N ALA A 30 -6.78 -9.13 -7.97
CA ALA A 30 -7.50 -7.96 -7.48
C ALA A 30 -7.17 -7.65 -6.01
N GLU A 31 -7.10 -8.67 -5.14
CA GLU A 31 -6.70 -8.49 -3.74
C GLU A 31 -5.27 -7.96 -3.64
N ASN A 32 -4.36 -8.46 -4.48
CA ASN A 32 -2.98 -8.01 -4.50
C ASN A 32 -2.88 -6.50 -4.75
N LEU A 33 -3.58 -6.02 -5.78
CA LEU A 33 -3.61 -4.58 -6.09
C LEU A 33 -4.38 -3.78 -5.05
N ALA A 34 -5.51 -4.30 -4.57
CA ALA A 34 -6.33 -3.61 -3.57
C ALA A 34 -5.53 -3.34 -2.28
N TYR A 35 -4.69 -4.28 -1.85
CA TYR A 35 -3.87 -4.09 -0.65
C TYR A 35 -2.81 -3.01 -0.88
N GLN A 36 -2.18 -2.98 -2.04
CA GLN A 36 -1.20 -1.95 -2.38
C GLN A 36 -1.85 -0.57 -2.49
N VAL A 37 -3.00 -0.48 -3.14
CA VAL A 37 -3.78 0.77 -3.22
C VAL A 37 -4.19 1.22 -1.82
N GLY A 38 -4.67 0.30 -1.00
CA GLY A 38 -5.08 0.59 0.37
C GLY A 38 -3.96 1.18 1.21
N TRP A 39 -2.80 0.53 1.25
CA TRP A 39 -1.67 1.01 2.05
C TRP A 39 -1.11 2.34 1.55
N THR A 40 -0.98 2.52 0.25
CA THR A 40 -0.48 3.79 -0.29
C THR A 40 -1.47 4.92 -0.03
N THR A 41 -2.76 4.65 -0.09
CA THR A 41 -3.81 5.64 0.27
C THR A 41 -3.70 6.04 1.74
N LEU A 42 -3.49 5.08 2.64
CA LEU A 42 -3.34 5.36 4.07
C LEU A 42 -2.11 6.22 4.37
N VAL A 43 -0.97 5.91 3.77
CA VAL A 43 0.26 6.71 3.96
C VAL A 43 0.02 8.16 3.56
N LEU A 44 -0.61 8.38 2.42
CA LEU A 44 -0.94 9.73 1.95
C LEU A 44 -1.92 10.43 2.89
N LYS A 45 -2.90 9.71 3.40
CA LYS A 45 -3.88 10.24 4.35
C LYS A 45 -3.21 10.67 5.66
N TRP A 46 -2.30 9.87 6.20
CA TRP A 46 -1.59 10.22 7.43
C TRP A 46 -0.86 11.55 7.29
N GLU A 47 -0.13 11.72 6.22
CA GLU A 47 0.60 12.97 5.99
C GLU A 47 -0.35 14.17 5.77
N ASN A 48 -1.36 13.99 4.94
CA ASN A 48 -2.31 15.06 4.66
C ASN A 48 -3.06 15.51 5.93
N ASP A 49 -3.49 14.55 6.76
CA ASP A 49 -4.19 14.86 8.00
C ASP A 49 -3.28 15.58 8.99
N GLU A 50 -2.04 15.13 9.14
CA GLU A 50 -1.10 15.78 10.06
C GLU A 50 -0.77 17.21 9.61
N GLN A 51 -0.54 17.42 8.32
CA GLN A 51 -0.27 18.75 7.78
C GLN A 51 -1.49 19.69 7.92
N ALA A 52 -2.69 19.13 7.88
CA ALA A 52 -3.94 19.90 8.08
C ALA A 52 -4.26 20.15 9.56
N GLY A 53 -3.45 19.64 10.49
CA GLY A 53 -3.70 19.76 11.92
C GLY A 53 -4.82 18.85 12.42
N LEU A 54 -5.22 17.85 11.65
CA LEU A 54 -6.24 16.88 12.03
C LEU A 54 -5.62 15.73 12.82
N PRO A 55 -6.40 15.05 13.67
CA PRO A 55 -5.92 13.84 14.34
C PRO A 55 -5.56 12.76 13.33
N VAL A 56 -4.41 12.10 13.53
CA VAL A 56 -3.99 10.98 12.69
C VAL A 56 -4.14 9.69 13.47
N LYS A 57 -4.87 8.74 12.91
CA LYS A 57 -5.05 7.40 13.48
C LYS A 57 -4.43 6.36 12.57
N THR A 58 -3.42 5.66 13.06
CA THR A 58 -2.77 4.60 12.31
C THR A 58 -3.20 3.22 12.83
N PRO A 59 -3.31 2.21 11.95
CA PRO A 59 -3.15 2.31 10.50
C PRO A 59 -4.30 3.03 9.80
N SER A 60 -5.49 3.08 10.38
CA SER A 60 -6.70 3.70 9.82
C SER A 60 -7.64 4.10 10.94
N ASP A 61 -8.60 4.99 10.64
CA ASP A 61 -9.57 5.51 11.62
C ASP A 61 -10.37 4.41 12.33
N GLY A 62 -10.68 3.34 11.64
CA GLY A 62 -11.50 2.26 12.20
C GLY A 62 -10.76 1.00 12.61
N PHE A 63 -9.43 0.98 12.49
CA PHE A 63 -8.64 -0.24 12.70
C PHE A 63 -7.37 0.04 13.49
N LYS A 64 -6.99 -0.94 14.32
CA LYS A 64 -5.73 -0.92 15.08
C LYS A 64 -4.69 -1.81 14.40
N TRP A 65 -3.43 -1.65 14.77
CA TRP A 65 -2.34 -2.45 14.21
C TRP A 65 -2.47 -3.96 14.48
N ASN A 66 -3.22 -4.36 15.49
CA ASN A 66 -3.52 -5.78 15.75
C ASN A 66 -4.75 -6.28 15.00
N GLN A 67 -5.34 -5.48 14.12
CA GLN A 67 -6.53 -5.80 13.33
C GLN A 67 -6.24 -5.78 11.82
N LEU A 68 -5.03 -6.16 11.41
CA LEU A 68 -4.61 -6.09 10.00
C LEU A 68 -5.44 -7.01 9.09
N GLY A 69 -5.87 -8.17 9.60
CA GLY A 69 -6.74 -9.06 8.83
C GLY A 69 -8.07 -8.41 8.48
N GLU A 70 -8.66 -7.68 9.43
CA GLU A 70 -9.90 -6.94 9.22
C GLU A 70 -9.69 -5.76 8.27
N LEU A 71 -8.55 -5.08 8.38
CA LEU A 71 -8.18 -3.99 7.48
C LEU A 71 -8.03 -4.50 6.05
N TYR A 72 -7.40 -5.64 5.84
CA TYR A 72 -7.26 -6.25 4.51
C TYR A 72 -8.62 -6.64 3.93
N GLN A 73 -9.52 -7.16 4.76
CA GLN A 73 -10.88 -7.44 4.32
C GLN A 73 -11.60 -6.15 3.91
N TRP A 74 -11.36 -5.06 4.63
CA TRP A 74 -11.92 -3.75 4.28
C TRP A 74 -11.37 -3.26 2.93
N PHE A 75 -10.08 -3.43 2.67
CA PHE A 75 -9.49 -3.11 1.35
C PHE A 75 -10.17 -3.92 0.25
N THR A 76 -10.28 -5.22 0.44
CA THR A 76 -10.92 -6.11 -0.54
C THR A 76 -12.35 -5.65 -0.86
N ASN A 77 -13.13 -5.36 0.18
CA ASN A 77 -14.52 -4.94 0.00
C ASN A 77 -14.65 -3.56 -0.64
N THR A 78 -13.78 -2.64 -0.25
CA THR A 78 -13.81 -1.25 -0.74
C THR A 78 -13.52 -1.19 -2.24
N TYR A 79 -12.58 -1.99 -2.71
CA TYR A 79 -12.12 -1.97 -4.10
C TYR A 79 -12.68 -3.11 -4.96
N ALA A 80 -13.64 -3.88 -4.44
CA ALA A 80 -14.14 -5.10 -5.08
C ALA A 80 -14.73 -4.90 -6.48
N ASN A 81 -15.33 -3.74 -6.73
CA ASN A 81 -16.00 -3.44 -8.00
C ASN A 81 -15.09 -2.81 -9.06
N LEU A 82 -13.82 -2.62 -8.74
CA LEU A 82 -12.87 -2.00 -9.66
C LEU A 82 -12.18 -3.06 -10.52
N SER A 83 -11.89 -2.70 -11.77
CA SER A 83 -11.10 -3.53 -12.67
C SER A 83 -9.63 -3.50 -12.28
N LEU A 84 -8.84 -4.46 -12.77
CA LEU A 84 -7.39 -4.44 -12.61
C LEU A 84 -6.81 -3.15 -13.21
N LYS A 85 -7.31 -2.72 -14.35
CA LYS A 85 -6.88 -1.48 -14.99
C LYS A 85 -7.12 -0.26 -14.11
N GLU A 86 -8.30 -0.18 -13.49
CA GLU A 86 -8.64 0.91 -12.58
C GLU A 86 -7.76 0.88 -11.33
N LEU A 87 -7.54 -0.30 -10.76
CA LEU A 87 -6.66 -0.47 -9.59
C LEU A 87 -5.20 -0.09 -9.91
N MET A 88 -4.70 -0.49 -11.07
CA MET A 88 -3.36 -0.09 -11.52
C MET A 88 -3.23 1.42 -11.65
N GLY A 89 -4.24 2.07 -12.22
CA GLY A 89 -4.27 3.53 -12.34
C GLY A 89 -4.24 4.22 -10.99
N MET A 90 -5.03 3.75 -10.03
CA MET A 90 -5.05 4.28 -8.66
C MET A 90 -3.70 4.10 -7.97
N LEU A 91 -3.08 2.94 -8.13
CA LEU A 91 -1.78 2.66 -7.54
C LEU A 91 -0.69 3.56 -8.14
N ASP A 92 -0.67 3.74 -9.45
CA ASP A 92 0.26 4.65 -10.12
C ASP A 92 0.10 6.08 -9.58
N ASP A 93 -1.13 6.56 -9.46
CA ASP A 93 -1.41 7.90 -8.93
C ASP A 93 -0.91 8.03 -7.49
N ASN A 94 -1.17 7.04 -6.66
CA ASN A 94 -0.70 7.05 -5.27
C ASN A 94 0.82 7.05 -5.18
N ILE A 95 1.50 6.26 -6.00
CA ILE A 95 2.97 6.20 -6.04
C ILE A 95 3.54 7.55 -6.43
N GLN A 96 2.98 8.20 -7.45
CA GLN A 96 3.42 9.53 -7.87
C GLN A 96 3.22 10.57 -6.76
N LYS A 97 2.10 10.51 -6.06
CA LYS A 97 1.82 11.40 -4.92
C LYS A 97 2.80 11.16 -3.77
N ILE A 98 3.16 9.91 -3.50
CA ILE A 98 4.16 9.59 -2.47
C ILE A 98 5.53 10.13 -2.86
N PHE A 99 5.95 9.99 -4.13
CA PHE A 99 7.20 10.57 -4.61
C PHE A 99 7.20 12.08 -4.45
N THR A 100 6.12 12.75 -4.83
CA THR A 100 5.98 14.20 -4.65
C THR A 100 6.07 14.59 -3.18
N MET A 101 5.43 13.83 -2.31
CA MET A 101 5.49 14.04 -0.87
C MET A 101 6.91 13.93 -0.34
N ILE A 102 7.62 12.87 -0.71
CA ILE A 102 9.01 12.65 -0.29
C ILE A 102 9.92 13.76 -0.81
N ASP A 103 9.78 14.15 -2.07
CA ASP A 103 10.57 15.24 -2.67
C ASP A 103 10.34 16.58 -1.99
N SER A 104 9.15 16.79 -1.41
CA SER A 104 8.83 18.04 -0.70
C SER A 104 9.35 18.05 0.75
N MET A 105 9.76 16.92 1.29
CA MET A 105 10.28 16.82 2.65
C MET A 105 11.76 17.18 2.70
N THR A 106 12.18 17.82 3.81
CA THR A 106 13.60 18.07 4.07
C THR A 106 14.28 16.77 4.48
N GLU A 107 15.61 16.73 4.40
CA GLU A 107 16.39 15.57 4.88
C GLU A 107 16.13 15.32 6.37
N GLU A 108 15.99 16.36 7.17
CA GLU A 108 15.65 16.24 8.59
C GLU A 108 14.30 15.57 8.79
N GLU A 109 13.29 15.98 8.04
CA GLU A 109 11.95 15.38 8.13
C GLU A 109 11.96 13.89 7.77
N LEU A 110 12.76 13.50 6.76
CA LEU A 110 12.82 12.12 6.29
C LEU A 110 13.66 11.21 7.19
N PHE A 111 14.81 11.68 7.67
CA PHE A 111 15.85 10.82 8.24
C PHE A 111 16.09 10.99 9.72
N LEU A 112 15.52 12.01 10.37
CA LEU A 112 15.58 12.13 11.81
C LEU A 112 14.30 11.59 12.46
N PRO A 113 14.38 11.04 13.68
CA PRO A 113 13.19 10.57 14.40
C PRO A 113 12.34 11.75 14.89
N HIS A 114 11.10 11.45 15.22
CA HIS A 114 10.14 12.39 15.83
C HIS A 114 9.74 13.59 14.96
N LYS A 115 9.79 13.45 13.64
CA LYS A 115 9.40 14.51 12.71
C LYS A 115 7.94 14.40 12.22
N ARG A 116 7.28 13.27 12.49
CA ARG A 116 5.86 13.07 12.19
C ARG A 116 5.22 12.23 13.28
N LYS A 117 4.06 12.67 13.76
CA LYS A 117 3.29 11.94 14.77
C LYS A 117 2.82 10.58 14.26
N TRP A 118 2.43 10.51 12.99
CA TRP A 118 1.96 9.25 12.41
C TRP A 118 3.04 8.16 12.38
N ALA A 119 4.30 8.54 12.34
CA ALA A 119 5.39 7.58 12.47
C ALA A 119 5.67 7.24 13.95
N ASP A 120 5.62 8.22 14.83
CA ASP A 120 5.90 8.04 16.27
C ASP A 120 4.84 7.20 16.97
N GLU A 121 3.58 7.41 16.62
CA GLU A 121 2.44 6.79 17.30
C GLU A 121 2.07 5.42 16.74
N ALA A 122 2.73 4.97 15.69
CA ALA A 122 2.45 3.68 15.06
C ALA A 122 2.75 2.50 16.00
N THR A 123 3.79 2.62 16.83
CA THR A 123 4.15 1.59 17.81
C THR A 123 4.53 2.25 19.14
N LYS A 124 4.43 1.49 20.23
CA LYS A 124 4.80 2.00 21.56
C LYS A 124 6.30 1.93 21.83
N THR A 125 7.04 1.11 21.10
CA THR A 125 8.41 0.74 21.42
C THR A 125 9.41 1.08 20.32
N ALA A 126 9.00 1.14 19.07
CA ALA A 126 9.89 1.44 17.97
C ALA A 126 9.93 2.94 17.69
N VAL A 127 11.12 3.45 17.43
CA VAL A 127 11.32 4.84 16.98
C VAL A 127 11.51 4.79 15.48
N TRP A 128 10.62 5.47 14.75
CA TRP A 128 10.60 5.43 13.31
C TRP A 128 11.05 6.75 12.67
N GLU A 129 12.05 6.68 11.81
CA GLU A 129 12.30 7.74 10.84
C GLU A 129 11.19 7.66 9.78
N VAL A 130 10.74 8.81 9.28
CA VAL A 130 9.67 8.88 8.27
C VAL A 130 10.00 8.00 7.06
N TYR A 131 11.23 8.09 6.56
CA TYR A 131 11.69 7.28 5.43
C TYR A 131 11.52 5.78 5.69
N LYS A 132 11.95 5.30 6.85
CA LYS A 132 11.84 3.87 7.19
C LYS A 132 10.41 3.42 7.34
N PHE A 133 9.56 4.26 7.92
CA PHE A 133 8.14 3.92 8.10
C PHE A 133 7.42 3.84 6.76
N ILE A 134 7.67 4.78 5.86
CA ILE A 134 7.15 4.71 4.49
C ILE A 134 7.65 3.43 3.80
N HIS A 135 8.93 3.13 3.89
CA HIS A 135 9.52 1.95 3.27
C HIS A 135 8.86 0.66 3.76
N VAL A 136 8.68 0.51 5.08
CA VAL A 136 8.08 -0.69 5.68
C VAL A 136 6.62 -0.89 5.24
N ASN A 137 5.89 0.20 5.04
CA ASN A 137 4.47 0.13 4.70
C ASN A 137 4.17 0.14 3.20
N THR A 138 5.15 0.44 2.35
CA THR A 138 4.95 0.51 0.89
C THR A 138 5.97 -0.33 0.12
N VAL A 139 7.24 0.03 0.19
CA VAL A 139 8.29 -0.55 -0.66
C VAL A 139 8.62 -1.99 -0.28
N ALA A 140 8.81 -2.26 1.02
CA ALA A 140 9.16 -3.61 1.48
C ALA A 140 8.08 -4.65 1.14
N PRO A 141 6.77 -4.37 1.35
CA PRO A 141 5.72 -5.30 0.94
C PRO A 141 5.63 -5.52 -0.58
N PHE A 142 6.07 -4.58 -1.41
CA PHE A 142 6.01 -4.75 -2.88
C PHE A 142 6.74 -5.99 -3.35
N GLY A 143 7.86 -6.35 -2.71
CA GLY A 143 8.57 -7.60 -3.02
C GLY A 143 7.69 -8.83 -2.79
N THR A 144 6.95 -8.85 -1.70
CA THR A 144 6.00 -9.93 -1.38
C THR A 144 4.85 -9.97 -2.38
N PHE A 145 4.23 -8.82 -2.68
CA PHE A 145 3.16 -8.73 -3.66
C PHE A 145 3.61 -9.20 -5.04
N ARG A 146 4.81 -8.79 -5.43
CA ARG A 146 5.41 -9.20 -6.70
C ARG A 146 5.60 -10.73 -6.78
N THR A 147 6.14 -11.32 -5.74
CA THR A 147 6.35 -12.76 -5.68
C THR A 147 5.03 -13.52 -5.77
N LYS A 148 4.01 -13.05 -5.06
CA LYS A 148 2.69 -13.69 -5.06
C LYS A 148 2.01 -13.62 -6.42
N ILE A 149 2.03 -12.48 -7.10
CA ILE A 149 1.40 -12.38 -8.42
C ILE A 149 2.16 -13.17 -9.49
N ARG A 150 3.47 -13.22 -9.42
CA ARG A 150 4.27 -14.07 -10.31
C ARG A 150 3.90 -15.53 -10.16
N LYS A 151 3.75 -16.02 -8.94
CA LYS A 151 3.35 -17.40 -8.66
C LYS A 151 1.94 -17.68 -9.18
N TRP A 152 1.01 -16.77 -8.93
CA TRP A 152 -0.36 -16.88 -9.43
C TRP A 152 -0.38 -17.01 -10.98
N LYS A 153 0.36 -16.15 -11.68
CA LYS A 153 0.46 -16.18 -13.14
C LYS A 153 1.04 -17.49 -13.64
N LYS A 154 2.10 -17.97 -13.00
CA LYS A 154 2.74 -19.23 -13.37
C LYS A 154 1.78 -20.42 -13.26
N LEU A 155 0.89 -20.41 -12.29
CA LEU A 155 -0.03 -21.52 -12.04
C LEU A 155 -1.33 -21.42 -12.86
N LEU A 156 -1.79 -20.22 -13.21
CA LEU A 156 -3.11 -20.01 -13.81
C LEU A 156 -3.10 -19.35 -15.20
N LEU A 157 -1.94 -18.96 -15.70
CA LEU A 157 -1.79 -18.46 -17.06
C LEU A 157 -0.86 -19.36 -17.90
#